data_f5c2cc142e92fe1bf6cfa740862da6d7
#
_entry.id   f5c2cc142e92fe1bf6cfa740862da6d7
#
_cell.length_a   1.000
_cell.length_b   1.000
_cell.length_c   1.000
_cell.angle_alpha   90.00
_cell.angle_beta   90.00
_cell.angle_gamma   90.00
#
_symmetry.space_group_name_H-M   'P 1'
#
loop_
_entity.id
_entity.type
_entity.pdbx_description
1 polymer ?
#
loop_
_entity_poly.entity_id
_entity_poly.type
_entity_poly.pdbx_seq_one_letter_code
_entity_poly.pdbx_strand_id
1 'polypeptide(L)'
;MNKRFRIFVEGDADKRFLNDYYHHLFHEKAPQYSIIHSGDLKGDKTGGFKKLSDEINIWEMRINTDQGGVNLVIFDADKDIEARCKELEAVKEQYHVEFELFLLPNNKDVGELEDMLENIINPNNRPILDCWEDYEKELVQLDIPDRTPPPLTTPAKKTKIYGYLEALLGESRSQKELIKEVNRNYENTQHWNLDAEYLEPLREFLTNYLK
;
A
#
# COMPACT_ATOMS: atom_id res chain seq x y z
N MET A 1 4.47 18.60 20.59
CA MET A 1 4.81 17.22 21.00
C MET A 1 4.25 16.31 19.94
N ASN A 2 5.11 15.57 19.21
CA ASN A 2 4.60 14.63 18.24
C ASN A 2 3.80 13.55 18.96
N LYS A 3 2.56 13.36 18.54
CA LYS A 3 1.68 12.33 19.11
C LYS A 3 2.31 10.96 18.87
N ARG A 4 2.34 10.11 19.89
CA ARG A 4 2.81 8.72 19.72
C ARG A 4 1.84 7.97 18.83
N PHE A 5 2.33 7.20 17.86
CA PHE A 5 1.47 6.42 16.98
C PHE A 5 2.13 5.10 16.54
N ARG A 6 1.28 4.18 16.10
CA ARG A 6 1.65 2.98 15.34
C ARG A 6 0.76 2.87 14.13
N ILE A 7 1.35 2.58 12.98
CA ILE A 7 0.63 2.28 11.74
C ILE A 7 0.95 0.84 11.36
N PHE A 8 -0.07 0.00 11.33
CA PHE A 8 0.03 -1.38 10.89
C PHE A 8 -0.39 -1.46 9.43
N VAL A 9 0.43 -2.11 8.61
CA VAL A 9 0.20 -2.30 7.17
C VAL A 9 0.33 -3.78 6.80
N GLU A 10 -0.10 -4.15 5.58
CA GLU A 10 -0.04 -5.55 5.17
C GLU A 10 1.37 -6.01 4.82
N GLY A 11 2.16 -5.19 4.11
CA GLY A 11 3.44 -5.60 3.58
C GLY A 11 4.51 -4.51 3.51
N ASP A 12 5.66 -4.90 2.97
CA ASP A 12 6.82 -4.02 2.81
C ASP A 12 6.57 -2.89 1.80
N ALA A 13 5.76 -3.13 0.77
CA ALA A 13 5.40 -2.13 -0.22
C ALA A 13 4.64 -0.97 0.41
N ASP A 14 3.60 -1.29 1.20
CA ASP A 14 2.78 -0.31 1.93
C ASP A 14 3.62 0.46 2.93
N LYS A 15 4.44 -0.27 3.69
CA LYS A 15 5.36 0.31 4.66
C LYS A 15 6.32 1.30 4.00
N ARG A 16 6.87 0.93 2.84
CA ARG A 16 7.77 1.81 2.09
C ARG A 16 7.04 3.05 1.59
N PHE A 17 5.86 2.87 0.98
CA PHE A 17 5.05 3.98 0.51
C PHE A 17 4.69 4.94 1.65
N LEU A 18 4.18 4.43 2.76
CA LEU A 18 3.74 5.27 3.88
C LEU A 18 4.90 6.00 4.57
N ASN A 19 6.11 5.44 4.61
CA ASN A 19 7.28 6.18 5.12
C ASN A 19 7.62 7.39 4.26
N ASP A 20 7.62 7.25 2.92
CA ASP A 20 7.87 8.36 2.02
C ASP A 20 6.72 9.38 2.05
N TYR A 21 5.46 8.89 2.10
CA TYR A 21 4.30 9.78 2.17
C TYR A 21 4.21 10.53 3.50
N TYR A 22 4.55 9.90 4.61
CA TYR A 22 4.68 10.56 5.91
C TYR A 22 5.73 11.68 5.85
N HIS A 23 6.91 11.40 5.30
CA HIS A 23 7.95 12.41 5.13
C HIS A 23 7.49 13.58 4.25
N HIS A 24 6.79 13.29 3.15
CA HIS A 24 6.21 14.31 2.28
C HIS A 24 5.20 15.21 3.03
N LEU A 25 4.32 14.63 3.85
CA LEU A 25 3.26 15.38 4.54
C LEU A 25 3.76 16.20 5.73
N PHE A 26 4.69 15.65 6.50
CA PHE A 26 5.10 16.22 7.79
C PHE A 26 6.51 16.83 7.75
N HIS A 27 7.24 16.68 6.65
CA HIS A 27 8.62 17.16 6.47
C HIS A 27 9.60 16.62 7.51
N GLU A 28 9.28 15.48 8.09
CA GLU A 28 10.11 14.74 9.05
C GLU A 28 9.98 13.23 8.81
N LYS A 29 11.01 12.48 9.17
CA LYS A 29 10.94 11.02 9.07
C LYS A 29 10.00 10.47 10.13
N ALA A 30 9.21 9.46 9.76
CA ALA A 30 8.43 8.72 10.73
C ALA A 30 9.36 8.15 11.83
N PRO A 31 8.94 8.21 13.10
CA PRO A 31 9.72 7.61 14.18
C PRO A 31 10.05 6.14 13.89
N GLN A 32 11.21 5.70 14.31
CA GLN A 32 11.63 4.31 14.08
C GLN A 32 10.59 3.34 14.66
N TYR A 33 10.21 2.34 13.88
CA TYR A 33 9.17 1.35 14.22
C TYR A 33 7.75 1.90 14.39
N SER A 34 7.46 3.12 13.95
CA SER A 34 6.08 3.64 13.99
C SER A 34 5.23 3.12 12.84
N ILE A 35 5.82 2.78 11.70
CA ILE A 35 5.15 2.15 10.55
C ILE A 35 5.74 0.74 10.40
N ILE A 36 4.90 -0.27 10.57
CA ILE A 36 5.30 -1.67 10.62
C ILE A 36 4.34 -2.54 9.81
N HIS A 37 4.84 -3.49 9.05
CA HIS A 37 3.97 -4.53 8.53
C HIS A 37 3.69 -5.60 9.60
N SER A 38 2.58 -6.28 9.48
CA SER A 38 2.05 -7.19 10.50
C SER A 38 2.97 -8.39 10.85
N GLY A 39 4.03 -8.64 10.07
CA GLY A 39 5.05 -9.66 10.37
C GLY A 39 6.32 -9.13 11.05
N ASP A 40 6.56 -7.81 11.03
CA ASP A 40 7.82 -7.19 11.49
C ASP A 40 8.19 -7.56 12.92
N LEU A 41 7.22 -7.51 13.83
CA LEU A 41 7.45 -7.73 15.26
C LEU A 41 7.86 -9.17 15.60
N LYS A 42 7.56 -10.12 14.72
CA LYS A 42 8.01 -11.52 14.81
C LYS A 42 9.32 -11.78 14.06
N GLY A 43 9.80 -10.81 13.30
CA GLY A 43 10.92 -10.99 12.39
C GLY A 43 10.56 -11.80 11.14
N ASP A 44 9.27 -11.93 10.83
CA ASP A 44 8.78 -12.57 9.61
C ASP A 44 9.00 -11.64 8.41
N LYS A 45 9.41 -12.21 7.29
CA LYS A 45 9.57 -11.47 6.03
C LYS A 45 8.26 -11.22 5.29
N THR A 46 7.17 -11.77 5.76
CA THR A 46 5.84 -11.65 5.15
C THR A 46 4.84 -11.10 6.14
N GLY A 47 4.06 -10.12 5.70
CA GLY A 47 2.93 -9.57 6.45
C GLY A 47 1.61 -10.27 6.10
N GLY A 48 0.55 -9.52 6.08
CA GLY A 48 -0.79 -9.91 5.65
C GLY A 48 -1.83 -9.82 6.74
N PHE A 49 -3.09 -9.70 6.33
CA PHE A 49 -4.24 -9.52 7.20
C PHE A 49 -4.27 -10.48 8.40
N LYS A 50 -4.07 -11.79 8.16
CA LYS A 50 -4.14 -12.81 9.22
C LYS A 50 -3.13 -12.58 10.35
N LYS A 51 -2.04 -11.91 10.09
CA LYS A 51 -1.00 -11.64 11.09
C LYS A 51 -1.32 -10.44 11.97
N LEU A 52 -2.27 -9.58 11.58
CA LEU A 52 -2.69 -8.46 12.44
C LEU A 52 -3.15 -8.95 13.81
N SER A 53 -3.87 -10.07 13.87
CA SER A 53 -4.36 -10.69 15.09
C SER A 53 -3.31 -11.53 15.83
N ASP A 54 -2.06 -11.56 15.39
CA ASP A 54 -0.98 -12.18 16.15
C ASP A 54 -0.80 -11.50 17.50
N GLU A 55 -0.57 -12.30 18.53
CA GLU A 55 -0.48 -11.84 19.93
C GLU A 55 0.48 -10.65 20.10
N ILE A 56 1.60 -10.64 19.39
CA ILE A 56 2.60 -9.56 19.48
C ILE A 56 2.07 -8.24 18.92
N ASN A 57 1.28 -8.24 17.85
CA ASN A 57 0.68 -7.04 17.29
C ASN A 57 -0.42 -6.50 18.21
N ILE A 58 -1.24 -7.38 18.74
CA ILE A 58 -2.28 -7.05 19.72
C ILE A 58 -1.65 -6.44 20.98
N TRP A 59 -0.58 -7.03 21.47
CA TRP A 59 0.16 -6.52 22.63
C TRP A 59 0.76 -5.14 22.36
N GLU A 60 1.38 -4.92 21.19
CA GLU A 60 1.93 -3.62 20.78
C GLU A 60 0.85 -2.54 20.69
N MET A 61 -0.33 -2.87 20.12
CA MET A 61 -1.48 -1.96 20.08
C MET A 61 -1.90 -1.52 21.48
N ARG A 62 -2.02 -2.45 22.42
CA ARG A 62 -2.38 -2.15 23.81
C ARG A 62 -1.36 -1.25 24.49
N ILE A 63 -0.07 -1.58 24.40
CA ILE A 63 1.00 -0.76 24.97
C ILE A 63 0.99 0.64 24.39
N ASN A 64 0.81 0.77 23.08
CA ASN A 64 0.77 2.07 22.45
C ASN A 64 -0.40 2.90 22.96
N THR A 65 -1.59 2.30 23.10
CA THR A 65 -2.79 2.95 23.66
C THR A 65 -2.59 3.34 25.14
N ASP A 66 -2.05 2.44 25.95
CA ASP A 66 -1.77 2.69 27.38
C ASP A 66 -0.79 3.84 27.59
N GLN A 67 0.07 4.10 26.61
CA GLN A 67 1.02 5.21 26.61
C GLN A 67 0.46 6.48 25.91
N GLY A 68 -0.85 6.53 25.68
CA GLY A 68 -1.54 7.67 25.07
C GLY A 68 -1.32 7.82 23.57
N GLY A 69 -0.83 6.75 22.92
CA GLY A 69 -0.65 6.70 21.47
C GLY A 69 -1.92 6.32 20.72
N VAL A 70 -1.90 6.53 19.40
CA VAL A 70 -2.96 6.10 18.49
C VAL A 70 -2.45 4.94 17.61
N ASN A 71 -3.30 3.95 17.39
CA ASN A 71 -3.04 2.89 16.41
C ASN A 71 -3.84 3.16 15.16
N LEU A 72 -3.20 3.05 14.00
CA LEU A 72 -3.84 3.10 12.69
C LEU A 72 -3.61 1.76 12.00
N VAL A 73 -4.62 1.26 11.30
CA VAL A 73 -4.52 0.09 10.43
C VAL A 73 -4.82 0.56 9.02
N ILE A 74 -3.86 0.40 8.12
CA ILE A 74 -3.98 0.80 6.71
C ILE A 74 -3.74 -0.45 5.87
N PHE A 75 -4.81 -1.05 5.37
CA PHE A 75 -4.81 -2.34 4.68
C PHE A 75 -5.52 -2.24 3.34
N ASP A 76 -5.32 -3.22 2.48
CA ASP A 76 -6.03 -3.30 1.20
C ASP A 76 -7.52 -3.61 1.41
N ALA A 77 -8.39 -2.96 0.62
CA ALA A 77 -9.82 -3.29 0.59
C ALA A 77 -10.08 -4.61 -0.15
N ASP A 78 -9.12 -5.05 -0.96
CA ASP A 78 -9.25 -6.21 -1.84
C ASP A 78 -10.49 -6.12 -2.76
N LYS A 79 -11.29 -7.19 -2.80
CA LYS A 79 -12.46 -7.32 -3.67
C LYS A 79 -13.77 -6.90 -3.03
N ASP A 80 -13.80 -6.71 -1.71
CA ASP A 80 -15.01 -6.41 -0.95
C ASP A 80 -14.65 -5.56 0.28
N ILE A 81 -14.83 -4.27 0.14
CA ILE A 81 -14.49 -3.30 1.18
C ILE A 81 -15.34 -3.48 2.45
N GLU A 82 -16.63 -3.86 2.29
CA GLU A 82 -17.50 -4.06 3.47
C GLU A 82 -17.12 -5.32 4.24
N ALA A 83 -16.79 -6.40 3.54
CA ALA A 83 -16.31 -7.62 4.17
C ALA A 83 -14.98 -7.36 4.89
N ARG A 84 -14.05 -6.66 4.24
CA ARG A 84 -12.75 -6.31 4.83
C ARG A 84 -12.92 -5.43 6.08
N CYS A 85 -13.79 -4.43 6.03
CA CYS A 85 -14.10 -3.58 7.18
C CYS A 85 -14.63 -4.42 8.36
N LYS A 86 -15.60 -5.30 8.11
CA LYS A 86 -16.16 -6.19 9.15
C LYS A 86 -15.12 -7.14 9.76
N GLU A 87 -14.22 -7.70 8.93
CA GLU A 87 -13.14 -8.56 9.40
C GLU A 87 -12.19 -7.80 10.35
N LEU A 88 -11.83 -6.56 10.01
CA LEU A 88 -10.95 -5.74 10.84
C LEU A 88 -11.64 -5.25 12.12
N GLU A 89 -12.91 -4.84 12.04
CA GLU A 89 -13.69 -4.48 13.23
C GLU A 89 -13.86 -5.69 14.18
N ALA A 90 -14.02 -6.90 13.64
CA ALA A 90 -14.07 -8.12 14.48
C ALA A 90 -12.76 -8.35 15.26
N VAL A 91 -11.59 -7.92 14.72
CA VAL A 91 -10.32 -7.95 15.46
C VAL A 91 -10.37 -7.01 16.67
N LYS A 92 -10.91 -5.78 16.51
CA LYS A 92 -11.08 -4.85 17.64
C LYS A 92 -11.91 -5.47 18.76
N GLU A 93 -13.07 -6.01 18.39
CA GLU A 93 -14.00 -6.60 19.34
C GLU A 93 -13.40 -7.84 20.04
N GLN A 94 -12.85 -8.78 19.26
CA GLN A 94 -12.31 -10.05 19.77
C GLN A 94 -11.14 -9.82 20.73
N TYR A 95 -10.25 -8.89 20.43
CA TYR A 95 -9.02 -8.68 21.20
C TYR A 95 -9.07 -7.47 22.12
N HIS A 96 -10.19 -6.72 22.12
CA HIS A 96 -10.35 -5.50 22.94
C HIS A 96 -9.19 -4.51 22.71
N VAL A 97 -8.92 -4.18 21.44
CA VAL A 97 -7.91 -3.21 21.02
C VAL A 97 -8.56 -2.07 20.23
N GLU A 98 -7.96 -0.90 20.33
CA GLU A 98 -8.42 0.28 19.61
C GLU A 98 -7.46 0.63 18.47
N PHE A 99 -8.00 0.87 17.31
CA PHE A 99 -7.31 1.45 16.16
C PHE A 99 -8.27 2.16 15.23
N GLU A 100 -7.75 3.09 14.43
CA GLU A 100 -8.50 3.71 13.35
C GLU A 100 -8.17 3.02 12.04
N LEU A 101 -9.16 2.87 11.18
CA LEU A 101 -9.05 2.06 9.97
C LEU A 101 -9.06 2.95 8.72
N PHE A 102 -8.15 2.65 7.81
CA PHE A 102 -8.19 3.15 6.43
C PHE A 102 -7.99 1.98 5.47
N LEU A 103 -8.86 1.85 4.49
CA LEU A 103 -8.76 0.83 3.45
C LEU A 103 -8.26 1.44 2.13
N LEU A 104 -7.14 0.91 1.63
CA LEU A 104 -6.62 1.29 0.32
C LEU A 104 -7.57 0.80 -0.79
N PRO A 105 -7.70 1.55 -1.90
CA PRO A 105 -6.87 2.69 -2.27
C PRO A 105 -7.31 4.05 -1.66
N ASN A 106 -8.57 4.24 -1.28
CA ASN A 106 -9.09 5.56 -0.92
C ASN A 106 -10.24 5.53 0.11
N ASN A 107 -10.37 4.44 0.84
CA ASN A 107 -11.41 4.21 1.86
C ASN A 107 -12.86 4.16 1.32
N LYS A 108 -13.04 3.99 0.00
CA LYS A 108 -14.34 3.93 -0.68
C LYS A 108 -14.41 2.82 -1.72
N ASP A 109 -13.36 2.68 -2.50
CA ASP A 109 -13.30 1.75 -3.61
C ASP A 109 -12.63 0.44 -3.18
N VAL A 110 -12.96 -0.64 -3.86
CA VAL A 110 -12.22 -1.90 -3.76
C VAL A 110 -10.86 -1.75 -4.42
N GLY A 111 -9.86 -2.50 -3.95
CA GLY A 111 -8.53 -2.47 -4.55
C GLY A 111 -7.42 -2.65 -3.53
N GLU A 112 -6.22 -2.34 -3.97
CA GLU A 112 -4.96 -2.53 -3.28
C GLU A 112 -4.03 -1.31 -3.48
N LEU A 113 -2.86 -1.33 -2.87
CA LEU A 113 -1.86 -0.26 -3.00
C LEU A 113 -1.61 0.10 -4.47
N GLU A 114 -1.51 -0.89 -5.36
CA GLU A 114 -1.22 -0.70 -6.77
C GLU A 114 -2.29 0.14 -7.48
N ASP A 115 -3.57 0.01 -7.12
CA ASP A 115 -4.64 0.87 -7.66
C ASP A 115 -4.41 2.33 -7.28
N MET A 116 -3.98 2.59 -6.06
CA MET A 116 -3.63 3.94 -5.64
C MET A 116 -2.40 4.44 -6.40
N LEU A 117 -1.36 3.61 -6.56
CA LEU A 117 -0.13 3.98 -7.27
C LEU A 117 -0.39 4.34 -8.72
N GLU A 118 -1.28 3.65 -9.43
CA GLU A 118 -1.66 3.99 -10.81
C GLU A 118 -2.28 5.39 -10.92
N ASN A 119 -2.98 5.84 -9.88
CA ASN A 119 -3.62 7.15 -9.83
C ASN A 119 -2.69 8.30 -9.41
N ILE A 120 -1.50 8.00 -8.92
CA ILE A 120 -0.54 8.99 -8.46
C ILE A 120 0.76 9.01 -9.26
N ILE A 121 0.82 8.35 -10.40
CA ILE A 121 1.97 8.49 -11.31
C ILE A 121 2.13 9.95 -11.72
N ASN A 122 3.35 10.35 -12.09
CA ASN A 122 3.56 11.65 -12.71
C ASN A 122 2.69 11.74 -13.97
N PRO A 123 1.83 12.78 -14.12
CA PRO A 123 0.91 12.89 -15.25
C PRO A 123 1.60 12.84 -16.63
N ASN A 124 2.85 13.30 -16.73
CA ASN A 124 3.62 13.24 -17.97
C ASN A 124 3.96 11.81 -18.40
N ASN A 125 3.89 10.86 -17.48
CA ASN A 125 4.17 9.45 -17.73
C ASN A 125 2.90 8.63 -18.05
N ARG A 126 1.72 9.25 -18.03
CA ARG A 126 0.44 8.58 -18.34
C ARG A 126 0.49 7.74 -19.63
N PRO A 127 1.13 8.21 -20.73
CA PRO A 127 1.23 7.41 -21.96
C PRO A 127 1.86 6.02 -21.79
N ILE A 128 2.69 5.79 -20.76
CA ILE A 128 3.28 4.47 -20.46
C ILE A 128 2.19 3.52 -19.97
N LEU A 129 1.30 3.99 -19.09
CA LEU A 129 0.18 3.18 -18.61
C LEU A 129 -0.88 2.98 -19.70
N ASP A 130 -1.11 3.97 -20.56
CA ASP A 130 -2.03 3.82 -21.70
C ASP A 130 -1.58 2.67 -22.62
N CYS A 131 -0.26 2.58 -22.92
CA CYS A 131 0.30 1.45 -23.66
C CYS A 131 0.09 0.11 -22.94
N TRP A 132 0.20 0.10 -21.60
CA TRP A 132 -0.03 -1.11 -20.81
C TRP A 132 -1.51 -1.53 -20.85
N GLU A 133 -2.41 -0.58 -20.70
CA GLU A 133 -3.86 -0.82 -20.79
C GLU A 133 -4.28 -1.35 -22.17
N ASP A 134 -3.66 -0.85 -23.25
CA ASP A 134 -3.90 -1.35 -24.59
C ASP A 134 -3.34 -2.79 -24.74
N TYR A 135 -2.15 -3.07 -24.22
CA TYR A 135 -1.62 -4.43 -24.16
C TYR A 135 -2.57 -5.38 -23.40
N GLU A 136 -3.10 -4.98 -22.25
CA GLU A 136 -4.04 -5.81 -21.48
C GLU A 136 -5.33 -6.08 -22.26
N LYS A 137 -5.89 -5.07 -22.95
CA LYS A 137 -7.09 -5.21 -23.81
C LYS A 137 -6.83 -6.17 -24.97
N GLU A 138 -5.69 -6.04 -25.64
CA GLU A 138 -5.35 -6.91 -26.75
C GLU A 138 -5.08 -8.35 -26.28
N LEU A 139 -4.38 -8.51 -25.16
CA LEU A 139 -4.01 -9.81 -24.61
C LEU A 139 -5.23 -10.72 -24.36
N VAL A 140 -6.28 -10.17 -23.75
CA VAL A 140 -7.49 -10.97 -23.43
C VAL A 140 -8.33 -11.31 -24.65
N GLN A 141 -8.08 -10.63 -25.78
CA GLN A 141 -8.77 -10.88 -27.05
C GLN A 141 -7.99 -11.83 -27.97
N LEU A 142 -6.75 -12.17 -27.61
CA LEU A 142 -5.93 -13.05 -28.44
C LEU A 142 -6.54 -14.45 -28.50
N ASP A 143 -6.77 -14.92 -29.73
CA ASP A 143 -7.04 -16.31 -30.03
C ASP A 143 -5.72 -17.03 -30.35
N ILE A 144 -5.34 -17.97 -29.51
CA ILE A 144 -4.12 -18.78 -29.73
C ILE A 144 -4.56 -20.14 -30.21
N PRO A 145 -4.26 -20.51 -31.49
CA PRO A 145 -4.59 -21.83 -32.03
C PRO A 145 -4.11 -22.96 -31.11
N ASP A 146 -4.92 -24.00 -31.00
CA ASP A 146 -4.65 -25.22 -30.22
C ASP A 146 -4.48 -25.02 -28.70
N ARG A 147 -4.75 -23.81 -28.20
CA ARG A 147 -4.75 -23.56 -26.74
C ARG A 147 -6.05 -24.10 -26.12
N THR A 148 -5.87 -24.95 -25.12
CA THR A 148 -6.98 -25.39 -24.25
C THR A 148 -7.27 -24.31 -23.18
N PRO A 149 -8.53 -23.95 -22.90
CA PRO A 149 -8.86 -23.04 -21.79
C PRO A 149 -8.18 -23.43 -20.48
N PRO A 150 -7.83 -22.48 -19.61
CA PRO A 150 -8.50 -21.19 -19.42
C PRO A 150 -8.07 -20.10 -20.41
N PRO A 151 -8.93 -19.06 -20.60
CA PRO A 151 -8.58 -17.91 -21.44
C PRO A 151 -7.33 -17.19 -20.89
N LEU A 152 -6.70 -16.38 -21.73
CA LEU A 152 -5.64 -15.51 -21.28
C LEU A 152 -6.18 -14.52 -20.24
N THR A 153 -5.33 -14.19 -19.27
CA THR A 153 -5.64 -13.22 -18.21
C THR A 153 -4.62 -12.09 -18.24
N THR A 154 -5.03 -10.91 -17.80
CA THR A 154 -4.10 -9.80 -17.62
C THR A 154 -3.06 -10.12 -16.55
N PRO A 155 -1.83 -9.58 -16.67
CA PRO A 155 -0.86 -9.61 -15.60
C PRO A 155 -1.40 -9.02 -14.30
N ALA A 156 -0.82 -9.39 -13.16
CA ALA A 156 -1.16 -8.76 -11.88
C ALA A 156 -0.83 -7.27 -11.90
N LYS A 157 -1.61 -6.43 -11.20
CA LYS A 157 -1.41 -4.97 -11.09
C LYS A 157 0.01 -4.59 -10.69
N LYS A 158 0.58 -5.33 -9.75
CA LYS A 158 1.99 -5.21 -9.36
C LYS A 158 2.94 -5.27 -10.56
N THR A 159 2.68 -6.12 -11.54
CA THR A 159 3.49 -6.24 -12.76
C THR A 159 3.41 -4.96 -13.60
N LYS A 160 2.25 -4.30 -13.66
CA LYS A 160 2.06 -3.01 -14.33
C LYS A 160 2.96 -1.94 -13.70
N ILE A 161 2.98 -1.83 -12.37
CA ILE A 161 3.85 -0.89 -11.64
C ILE A 161 5.33 -1.19 -11.88
N TYR A 162 5.72 -2.47 -11.89
CA TYR A 162 7.09 -2.85 -12.24
C TYR A 162 7.44 -2.45 -13.68
N GLY A 163 6.56 -2.74 -14.65
CA GLY A 163 6.76 -2.37 -16.05
C GLY A 163 6.84 -0.85 -16.27
N TYR A 164 5.99 -0.09 -15.57
CA TYR A 164 6.05 1.38 -15.57
C TYR A 164 7.42 1.90 -15.13
N LEU A 165 7.92 1.42 -14.00
CA LEU A 165 9.21 1.84 -13.47
C LEU A 165 10.39 1.34 -14.32
N GLU A 166 10.30 0.13 -14.87
CA GLU A 166 11.34 -0.43 -15.75
C GLU A 166 11.46 0.38 -17.04
N ALA A 167 10.34 0.83 -17.61
CA ALA A 167 10.33 1.72 -18.78
C ALA A 167 11.02 3.06 -18.51
N LEU A 168 10.92 3.59 -17.29
CA LEU A 168 11.53 4.86 -16.91
C LEU A 168 13.00 4.73 -16.49
N LEU A 169 13.34 3.66 -15.78
CA LEU A 169 14.65 3.51 -15.14
C LEU A 169 15.65 2.72 -15.98
N GLY A 170 15.18 1.81 -16.84
CA GLY A 170 16.02 0.97 -17.68
C GLY A 170 16.39 -0.37 -17.05
N GLU A 171 17.33 -1.10 -17.72
CA GLU A 171 17.53 -2.53 -17.52
C GLU A 171 18.79 -2.90 -16.70
N SER A 172 19.64 -1.95 -16.34
CA SER A 172 20.85 -2.26 -15.59
C SER A 172 20.53 -2.88 -14.21
N ARG A 173 21.45 -3.67 -13.67
CA ARG A 173 21.26 -4.31 -12.36
C ARG A 173 20.95 -3.28 -11.24
N SER A 174 21.64 -2.14 -11.25
CA SER A 174 21.41 -1.08 -10.27
C SER A 174 20.03 -0.43 -10.42
N GLN A 175 19.55 -0.25 -11.66
CA GLN A 175 18.22 0.28 -11.93
C GLN A 175 17.13 -0.70 -11.49
N LYS A 176 17.30 -1.99 -11.78
CA LYS A 176 16.37 -3.05 -11.32
C LYS A 176 16.27 -3.14 -9.79
N GLU A 177 17.32 -2.82 -9.06
CA GLU A 177 17.25 -2.74 -7.60
C GLU A 177 16.33 -1.60 -7.11
N LEU A 178 16.29 -0.45 -7.83
CA LEU A 178 15.42 0.68 -7.49
C LEU A 178 13.93 0.42 -7.75
N ILE A 179 13.62 -0.53 -8.64
CA ILE A 179 12.24 -0.91 -8.97
C ILE A 179 11.61 -1.76 -7.85
N LYS A 180 12.44 -2.49 -7.09
CA LYS A 180 11.95 -3.35 -6.00
C LYS A 180 11.18 -2.54 -4.97
N GLU A 181 10.08 -3.07 -4.48
CA GLU A 181 9.16 -2.41 -3.55
C GLU A 181 9.87 -1.77 -2.36
N VAL A 182 10.75 -2.50 -1.71
CA VAL A 182 11.50 -2.03 -0.54
C VAL A 182 12.48 -0.89 -0.83
N ASN A 183 12.85 -0.70 -2.11
CA ASN A 183 13.83 0.29 -2.55
C ASN A 183 13.20 1.44 -3.34
N ARG A 184 11.91 1.38 -3.66
CA ARG A 184 11.23 2.43 -4.41
C ARG A 184 11.36 3.77 -3.68
N ASN A 185 11.53 4.82 -4.48
CA ASN A 185 11.52 6.19 -3.99
C ASN A 185 10.24 6.88 -4.47
N TYR A 186 9.26 6.94 -3.60
CA TYR A 186 7.97 7.56 -3.91
C TYR A 186 8.03 9.10 -3.88
N GLU A 187 9.06 9.71 -3.32
CA GLU A 187 9.30 11.15 -3.38
C GLU A 187 9.93 11.61 -4.70
N ASN A 188 10.30 10.68 -5.59
CA ASN A 188 10.79 11.04 -6.91
C ASN A 188 9.64 11.59 -7.78
N THR A 189 9.57 12.91 -7.89
CA THR A 189 8.54 13.63 -8.66
C THR A 189 8.57 13.35 -10.16
N GLN A 190 9.64 12.76 -10.69
CA GLN A 190 9.66 12.29 -12.08
C GLN A 190 8.82 11.04 -12.29
N HIS A 191 8.58 10.26 -11.22
CA HIS A 191 7.79 9.04 -11.26
C HIS A 191 6.40 9.22 -10.63
N TRP A 192 6.31 9.94 -9.53
CA TRP A 192 5.13 10.00 -8.68
C TRP A 192 4.67 11.43 -8.40
N ASN A 193 3.38 11.60 -8.18
CA ASN A 193 2.77 12.84 -7.72
C ASN A 193 2.13 12.60 -6.35
N LEU A 194 2.87 12.87 -5.27
CA LEU A 194 2.37 12.74 -3.91
C LEU A 194 1.38 13.85 -3.51
N ASP A 195 1.21 14.88 -4.36
CA ASP A 195 0.20 15.93 -4.20
C ASP A 195 -1.09 15.65 -4.98
N ALA A 196 -1.21 14.47 -5.60
CA ALA A 196 -2.40 14.09 -6.34
C ALA A 196 -3.66 14.18 -5.47
N GLU A 197 -4.75 14.71 -6.03
CA GLU A 197 -6.07 14.78 -5.36
C GLU A 197 -6.57 13.39 -4.92
N TYR A 198 -6.18 12.36 -5.65
CA TYR A 198 -6.51 10.99 -5.30
C TYR A 198 -6.03 10.56 -3.90
N LEU A 199 -4.96 11.18 -3.39
CA LEU A 199 -4.44 10.93 -2.04
C LEU A 199 -5.15 11.75 -0.94
N GLU A 200 -6.09 12.63 -1.28
CA GLU A 200 -6.75 13.49 -0.28
C GLU A 200 -7.38 12.70 0.87
N PRO A 201 -8.11 11.59 0.65
CA PRO A 201 -8.67 10.81 1.75
C PRO A 201 -7.61 10.26 2.72
N LEU A 202 -6.47 9.79 2.18
CA LEU A 202 -5.36 9.30 3.01
C LEU A 202 -4.64 10.45 3.72
N ARG A 203 -4.47 11.60 3.06
CA ARG A 203 -3.91 12.83 3.65
C ARG A 203 -4.73 13.31 4.83
N GLU A 204 -6.03 13.42 4.65
CA GLU A 204 -6.96 13.81 5.72
C GLU A 204 -6.89 12.83 6.89
N PHE A 205 -6.95 11.54 6.62
CA PHE A 205 -6.86 10.49 7.63
C PHE A 205 -5.58 10.63 8.46
N LEU A 206 -4.41 10.62 7.82
CA LEU A 206 -3.13 10.74 8.51
C LEU A 206 -3.02 12.07 9.29
N THR A 207 -3.46 13.17 8.70
CA THR A 207 -3.40 14.49 9.34
C THR A 207 -4.27 14.58 10.57
N ASN A 208 -5.47 13.99 10.54
CA ASN A 208 -6.40 14.01 11.66
C ASN A 208 -5.88 13.26 12.89
N TYR A 209 -5.15 12.17 12.67
CA TYR A 209 -4.68 11.33 13.78
C TYR A 209 -3.25 11.61 14.23
N LEU A 210 -2.38 12.16 13.36
CA LEU A 210 -0.95 12.29 13.61
C LEU A 210 -0.49 13.74 13.93
N LYS A 211 -1.35 14.73 13.73
CA LYS A 211 -1.07 16.15 14.14
C LYS A 211 -1.45 16.48 15.56
#